data_9196cab573598e60ec7cfc5dd63e13f7
#
_entry.id   9196cab573598e60ec7cfc5dd63e13f7
#
_cell.length_a   1.000
_cell.length_b   1.000
_cell.length_c   1.000
_cell.angle_alpha   90.00
_cell.angle_beta   90.00
_cell.angle_gamma   90.00
#
_symmetry.space_group_name_H-M   'P 1'
#
loop_
_entity.id
_entity.type
_entity.pdbx_description
1 polymer ?
#
loop_
_entity_poly.entity_id
_entity_poly.type
_entity_poly.pdbx_seq_one_letter_code
_entity_poly.pdbx_strand_id
1 'polypeptide(L)'
;MLLWARGAGGEVAMTDTIRKRLRDHIVVCDGAMGSELLGRLLPGSVLDLAPVEFPAQVLEVHLAYLEAGAEIIETATFGASRPRLERERLGDELERINSGAVKVAREAREISGRDCLVAGSIGPLAGVIDLDEPEGRLKIPEAHAEQAGILTGRGVDLLILETFFRLDELKIAVEAVRSVTDVPIIGLLTFATERPPHQYREQARVVDELADLDLLAFGINCAPGPMGALEIIRSMRQTEGPIAAMPNAGVLLRRDGRMLMPPATPTYLARFARLAAGLGVSLIGGCCGTGPEHIRAIAEGVRGLMPVRHTEVAINGEEIEAERRPAAKPQSSLAEKLAAGRFVRLVQLDPPKGTNADALFKAAEALAAHPGVDAVDINSNPLARLRMDSLSLAQQIEQRTGLETVPHITPRDASLMGLQSQLLGAWLGGIRNLFAVTGDPSQLGDYPGVHDVYHVDIFELVRALSRMAEGYDCAGNIIGDPPSFLVGVAVNPNVDDLSHEADRLKRKVDNGAHFAMTQVFFEWGPWERFLELFGGTAPLPTLVAIWPLRSLKMALRLHHEVPGISVPDDLLAQLEAAGPEAAEVGKARAVQMFCEASQYAAGVYMIAPFKQPEQVLPLIDEATGRLG
;
A
#
# COMPACT_ATOMS: atom_id res chain seq x y z
N MET A 1 29.31 21.42 -31.91
CA MET A 1 28.64 20.45 -32.79
C MET A 1 27.23 20.35 -32.31
N LEU A 2 26.24 20.73 -33.12
CA LEU A 2 24.84 20.79 -32.73
C LEU A 2 24.38 19.39 -32.30
N LEU A 3 23.96 19.22 -31.02
CA LEU A 3 23.51 17.94 -30.47
C LEU A 3 22.16 17.49 -31.10
N TRP A 4 21.37 18.46 -31.54
CA TRP A 4 20.04 18.29 -32.13
C TRP A 4 19.99 18.86 -33.56
N ALA A 5 20.86 18.37 -34.45
CA ALA A 5 20.96 18.90 -35.82
C ALA A 5 19.59 18.86 -36.53
N ARG A 6 18.99 20.03 -36.74
CA ARG A 6 17.79 20.20 -37.56
C ARG A 6 18.19 19.97 -39.03
N GLY A 7 18.14 18.69 -39.44
CA GLY A 7 18.32 18.33 -40.88
C GLY A 7 17.16 18.86 -41.71
N ALA A 8 17.41 19.07 -43.03
CA ALA A 8 16.42 19.52 -44.01
C ALA A 8 15.30 18.50 -44.33
N GLY A 9 15.09 17.49 -43.46
CA GLY A 9 14.06 16.46 -43.62
C GLY A 9 13.08 16.57 -42.48
N GLY A 10 11.83 16.78 -42.72
CA GLY A 10 10.71 17.08 -41.82
C GLY A 10 10.62 16.40 -40.43
N GLU A 11 9.51 16.50 -39.75
CA GLU A 11 9.24 16.02 -38.37
C GLU A 11 9.67 14.56 -38.11
N VAL A 12 9.56 13.66 -39.07
CA VAL A 12 9.99 12.26 -38.98
C VAL A 12 11.51 12.15 -38.75
N ALA A 13 12.31 12.97 -39.43
CA ALA A 13 13.78 12.98 -39.27
C ALA A 13 14.21 13.52 -37.90
N MET A 14 13.43 14.41 -37.31
CA MET A 14 13.62 14.94 -35.97
C MET A 14 13.33 13.83 -34.92
N THR A 15 12.21 13.14 -35.01
CA THR A 15 11.82 12.04 -34.12
C THR A 15 12.88 10.96 -34.07
N ASP A 16 13.40 10.54 -35.24
CA ASP A 16 14.48 9.53 -35.34
C ASP A 16 15.79 10.00 -34.70
N THR A 17 16.10 11.28 -34.85
CA THR A 17 17.28 11.89 -34.22
C THR A 17 17.17 11.88 -32.71
N ILE A 18 16.02 12.26 -32.16
CA ILE A 18 15.79 12.26 -30.73
C ILE A 18 15.76 10.82 -30.17
N ARG A 19 15.10 9.87 -30.85
CA ARG A 19 15.11 8.44 -30.48
C ARG A 19 16.53 7.89 -30.44
N LYS A 20 17.34 8.21 -31.41
CA LYS A 20 18.76 7.80 -31.44
C LYS A 20 19.51 8.39 -30.26
N ARG A 21 19.30 9.67 -29.96
CA ARG A 21 19.94 10.34 -28.83
C ARG A 21 19.58 9.66 -27.50
N LEU A 22 18.30 9.41 -27.26
CA LEU A 22 17.83 8.71 -26.05
C LEU A 22 18.33 7.26 -25.96
N ARG A 23 18.66 6.63 -27.06
CA ARG A 23 19.27 5.30 -27.05
C ARG A 23 20.76 5.32 -26.73
N ASP A 24 21.46 6.35 -27.15
CA ASP A 24 22.93 6.38 -27.09
C ASP A 24 23.43 7.22 -25.89
N HIS A 25 22.60 8.09 -25.31
CA HIS A 25 22.95 9.00 -24.23
C HIS A 25 21.82 9.15 -23.25
N ILE A 26 22.16 9.59 -22.04
CA ILE A 26 21.17 10.04 -21.05
C ILE A 26 20.91 11.51 -21.32
N VAL A 27 19.65 11.84 -21.59
CA VAL A 27 19.18 13.20 -21.81
C VAL A 27 18.66 13.77 -20.51
N VAL A 28 19.03 14.98 -20.18
CA VAL A 28 18.59 15.66 -18.95
C VAL A 28 17.45 16.61 -19.28
N CYS A 29 16.29 16.40 -18.65
CA CYS A 29 15.18 17.34 -18.64
C CYS A 29 15.35 18.36 -17.53
N ASP A 30 14.57 19.44 -17.56
CA ASP A 30 14.56 20.45 -16.51
C ASP A 30 13.86 19.96 -15.23
N GLY A 31 13.54 20.88 -14.35
CA GLY A 31 12.88 20.66 -13.07
C GLY A 31 11.59 21.47 -12.92
N ALA A 32 11.16 21.63 -11.69
CA ALA A 32 9.86 22.20 -11.35
C ALA A 32 9.72 23.69 -11.73
N MET A 33 8.97 24.01 -12.76
CA MET A 33 8.60 25.38 -13.09
C MET A 33 7.74 26.02 -11.99
N GLY A 34 6.68 25.34 -11.56
CA GLY A 34 5.75 25.87 -10.56
C GLY A 34 6.40 26.16 -9.21
N SER A 35 7.26 25.28 -8.70
CA SER A 35 7.97 25.46 -7.43
C SER A 35 8.94 26.65 -7.49
N GLU A 36 9.63 26.84 -8.59
CA GLU A 36 10.55 27.97 -8.80
C GLU A 36 9.80 29.31 -8.90
N LEU A 37 8.65 29.32 -9.60
CA LEU A 37 7.82 30.53 -9.71
C LEU A 37 7.17 30.91 -8.39
N LEU A 38 6.74 29.96 -7.56
CA LEU A 38 6.18 30.24 -6.23
C LEU A 38 7.17 30.97 -5.33
N GLY A 39 8.47 30.73 -5.49
CA GLY A 39 9.53 31.43 -4.77
C GLY A 39 9.83 32.84 -5.31
N ARG A 40 9.38 33.19 -6.52
CA ARG A 40 9.70 34.43 -7.25
C ARG A 40 8.52 35.37 -7.39
N LEU A 41 7.29 34.85 -7.39
CA LEU A 41 6.06 35.62 -7.55
C LEU A 41 5.46 36.03 -6.20
N LEU A 42 4.61 37.03 -6.22
CA LEU A 42 3.87 37.47 -5.03
C LEU A 42 2.86 36.39 -4.60
N PRO A 43 2.63 36.24 -3.28
CA PRO A 43 1.59 35.34 -2.79
C PRO A 43 0.22 35.65 -3.40
N GLY A 44 -0.45 34.63 -3.95
CA GLY A 44 -1.75 34.76 -4.61
C GLY A 44 -1.69 34.96 -6.12
N SER A 45 -0.48 35.05 -6.73
CA SER A 45 -0.35 35.03 -8.19
C SER A 45 -0.86 33.71 -8.78
N VAL A 46 -1.59 33.78 -9.90
CA VAL A 46 -2.04 32.60 -10.63
C VAL A 46 -0.90 32.09 -11.50
N LEU A 47 -0.38 30.91 -11.20
CA LEU A 47 0.79 30.36 -11.88
C LEU A 47 0.59 30.15 -13.39
N ASP A 48 -0.61 29.78 -13.81
CA ASP A 48 -0.94 29.57 -15.22
C ASP A 48 -0.87 30.86 -16.03
N LEU A 49 -1.04 32.03 -15.41
CA LEU A 49 -0.86 33.34 -16.03
C LEU A 49 0.60 33.81 -16.09
N ALA A 50 1.52 33.15 -15.40
CA ALA A 50 2.92 33.58 -15.31
C ALA A 50 3.59 33.80 -16.67
N PRO A 51 3.38 32.95 -17.71
CA PRO A 51 3.98 33.17 -19.03
C PRO A 51 3.57 34.49 -19.71
N VAL A 52 2.47 35.08 -19.27
CA VAL A 52 1.86 36.27 -19.86
C VAL A 52 2.05 37.50 -18.98
N GLU A 53 1.87 37.37 -17.68
CA GLU A 53 1.97 38.49 -16.73
C GLU A 53 3.39 38.69 -16.20
N PHE A 54 4.15 37.60 -16.10
CA PHE A 54 5.51 37.60 -15.53
C PHE A 54 6.52 36.88 -16.44
N PRO A 55 6.55 37.17 -17.77
CA PRO A 55 7.38 36.43 -18.72
C PRO A 55 8.87 36.49 -18.41
N ALA A 56 9.34 37.58 -17.79
CA ALA A 56 10.75 37.70 -17.38
C ALA A 56 11.15 36.68 -16.31
N GLN A 57 10.27 36.43 -15.33
CA GLN A 57 10.52 35.44 -14.27
C GLN A 57 10.49 34.01 -14.84
N VAL A 58 9.57 33.70 -15.76
CA VAL A 58 9.54 32.41 -16.47
C VAL A 58 10.80 32.23 -17.30
N LEU A 59 11.24 33.28 -18.00
CA LEU A 59 12.48 33.28 -18.80
C LEU A 59 13.70 32.99 -17.92
N GLU A 60 13.81 33.65 -16.75
CA GLU A 60 14.91 33.42 -15.80
C GLU A 60 14.98 31.96 -15.34
N VAL A 61 13.83 31.33 -15.07
CA VAL A 61 13.78 29.92 -14.66
C VAL A 61 14.27 29.02 -15.78
N HIS A 62 13.81 29.21 -17.02
CA HIS A 62 14.28 28.43 -18.16
C HIS A 62 15.79 28.59 -18.39
N LEU A 63 16.30 29.84 -18.33
CA LEU A 63 17.74 30.10 -18.48
C LEU A 63 18.55 29.41 -17.38
N ALA A 64 18.08 29.44 -16.14
CA ALA A 64 18.75 28.76 -15.02
C ALA A 64 18.82 27.24 -15.20
N TYR A 65 17.76 26.59 -15.72
CA TYR A 65 17.78 25.18 -16.06
C TYR A 65 18.71 24.85 -17.23
N LEU A 66 18.71 25.68 -18.27
CA LEU A 66 19.65 25.53 -19.39
C LEU A 66 21.11 25.66 -18.93
N GLU A 67 21.39 26.65 -18.05
CA GLU A 67 22.72 26.80 -17.46
C GLU A 67 23.11 25.61 -16.57
N ALA A 68 22.13 25.01 -15.87
CA ALA A 68 22.30 23.80 -15.06
C ALA A 68 22.60 22.55 -15.90
N GLY A 69 22.34 22.56 -17.22
CA GLY A 69 22.65 21.47 -18.12
C GLY A 69 21.44 20.71 -18.66
N ALA A 70 20.23 21.26 -18.51
CA ALA A 70 19.05 20.71 -19.16
C ALA A 70 19.19 20.75 -20.68
N GLU A 71 18.83 19.64 -21.33
CA GLU A 71 18.78 19.46 -22.79
C GLU A 71 17.35 19.52 -23.33
N ILE A 72 16.35 19.37 -22.43
CA ILE A 72 14.93 19.58 -22.70
C ILE A 72 14.41 20.54 -21.62
N ILE A 73 13.65 21.56 -22.03
CA ILE A 73 12.94 22.46 -21.13
C ILE A 73 11.45 22.40 -21.43
N GLU A 74 10.63 22.34 -20.37
CA GLU A 74 9.18 22.24 -20.45
C GLU A 74 8.52 23.61 -20.39
N THR A 75 7.54 23.87 -21.25
CA THR A 75 6.76 25.10 -21.19
C THR A 75 5.94 25.18 -19.90
N ALA A 76 5.70 26.39 -19.38
CA ALA A 76 4.88 26.61 -18.19
C ALA A 76 3.37 26.47 -18.53
N THR A 77 2.93 25.28 -18.98
CA THR A 77 1.58 25.02 -19.51
C THR A 77 0.89 23.79 -18.90
N PHE A 78 1.46 23.20 -17.85
CA PHE A 78 0.90 22.03 -17.17
C PHE A 78 -0.59 22.16 -16.83
N GLY A 79 -1.02 23.32 -16.30
CA GLY A 79 -2.39 23.64 -15.92
C GLY A 79 -3.21 24.32 -17.04
N ALA A 80 -2.62 24.59 -18.18
CA ALA A 80 -3.19 25.49 -19.19
C ALA A 80 -4.11 24.80 -20.21
N SER A 81 -4.90 23.80 -19.78
CA SER A 81 -5.99 23.20 -20.56
C SER A 81 -7.31 23.96 -20.31
N ARG A 82 -8.23 23.94 -21.28
CA ARG A 82 -9.51 24.65 -21.18
C ARG A 82 -10.28 24.32 -19.88
N PRO A 83 -10.52 23.05 -19.50
CA PRO A 83 -11.30 22.74 -18.28
C PRO A 83 -10.62 23.23 -17.00
N ARG A 84 -9.29 23.26 -16.94
CA ARG A 84 -8.54 23.79 -15.79
C ARG A 84 -8.66 25.32 -15.72
N LEU A 85 -8.47 25.99 -16.83
CA LEU A 85 -8.56 27.46 -16.90
C LEU A 85 -9.98 27.96 -16.64
N GLU A 86 -11.02 27.24 -17.10
CA GLU A 86 -12.41 27.60 -16.81
C GLU A 86 -12.73 27.60 -15.31
N ARG A 87 -12.14 26.70 -14.52
CA ARG A 87 -12.29 26.72 -13.05
C ARG A 87 -11.77 28.00 -12.41
N GLU A 88 -10.72 28.54 -12.99
CA GLU A 88 -10.10 29.81 -12.57
C GLU A 88 -10.71 31.02 -13.30
N ARG A 89 -11.76 30.83 -14.13
CA ARG A 89 -12.38 31.83 -15.00
C ARG A 89 -11.43 32.43 -16.03
N LEU A 90 -10.48 31.63 -16.50
CA LEU A 90 -9.45 32.01 -17.47
C LEU A 90 -9.60 31.27 -18.81
N GLY A 91 -10.76 30.68 -19.10
CA GLY A 91 -10.99 29.91 -20.34
C GLY A 91 -10.67 30.69 -21.61
N ASP A 92 -10.98 31.99 -21.64
CA ASP A 92 -10.72 32.88 -22.78
C ASP A 92 -9.21 33.18 -22.98
N GLU A 93 -8.37 32.90 -21.97
CA GLU A 93 -6.94 33.12 -22.00
C GLU A 93 -6.14 31.91 -22.53
N LEU A 94 -6.79 30.81 -22.84
CA LEU A 94 -6.17 29.54 -23.22
C LEU A 94 -5.07 29.72 -24.30
N GLU A 95 -5.43 30.33 -25.42
CA GLU A 95 -4.49 30.51 -26.53
C GLU A 95 -3.34 31.46 -26.16
N ARG A 96 -3.65 32.54 -25.41
CA ARG A 96 -2.68 33.53 -24.98
C ARG A 96 -1.66 32.95 -24.03
N ILE A 97 -2.09 32.15 -23.04
CA ILE A 97 -1.24 31.50 -22.05
C ILE A 97 -0.32 30.49 -22.74
N ASN A 98 -0.87 29.53 -23.48
CA ASN A 98 -0.08 28.49 -24.14
C ASN A 98 0.90 29.08 -25.17
N SER A 99 0.47 30.06 -25.98
CA SER A 99 1.33 30.74 -26.95
C SER A 99 2.44 31.56 -26.27
N GLY A 100 2.12 32.24 -25.16
CA GLY A 100 3.09 33.01 -24.38
C GLY A 100 4.16 32.13 -23.78
N ALA A 101 3.78 30.99 -23.22
CA ALA A 101 4.70 30.02 -22.63
C ALA A 101 5.70 29.44 -23.65
N VAL A 102 5.22 29.05 -24.83
CA VAL A 102 6.10 28.58 -25.92
C VAL A 102 7.06 29.68 -26.37
N LYS A 103 6.56 30.92 -26.50
CA LYS A 103 7.40 32.06 -26.86
C LYS A 103 8.55 32.25 -25.88
N VAL A 104 8.27 32.26 -24.57
CA VAL A 104 9.28 32.46 -23.51
C VAL A 104 10.31 31.32 -23.50
N ALA A 105 9.86 30.07 -23.62
CA ALA A 105 10.78 28.92 -23.64
C ALA A 105 11.70 28.95 -24.87
N ARG A 106 11.18 29.31 -26.04
CA ARG A 106 12.00 29.49 -27.26
C ARG A 106 12.96 30.67 -27.13
N GLU A 107 12.53 31.79 -26.53
CA GLU A 107 13.42 32.93 -26.25
C GLU A 107 14.58 32.52 -25.31
N ALA A 108 14.30 31.73 -24.28
CA ALA A 108 15.34 31.17 -23.40
C ALA A 108 16.37 30.33 -24.18
N ARG A 109 15.91 29.47 -25.09
CA ARG A 109 16.78 28.70 -25.98
C ARG A 109 17.66 29.59 -26.84
N GLU A 110 17.08 30.62 -27.46
CA GLU A 110 17.82 31.56 -28.33
C GLU A 110 18.85 32.38 -27.54
N ILE A 111 18.49 32.89 -26.37
CA ILE A 111 19.39 33.67 -25.51
C ILE A 111 20.54 32.82 -25.00
N SER A 112 20.26 31.59 -24.57
CA SER A 112 21.28 30.69 -24.02
C SER A 112 22.28 30.22 -25.07
N GLY A 113 21.91 30.23 -26.37
CA GLY A 113 22.69 29.67 -27.46
C GLY A 113 22.95 28.16 -27.34
N ARG A 114 22.28 27.49 -26.44
CA ARG A 114 22.42 26.06 -26.21
C ARG A 114 21.52 25.29 -27.16
N ASP A 115 22.00 24.12 -27.58
CA ASP A 115 21.22 23.19 -28.38
C ASP A 115 20.31 22.37 -27.45
N CYS A 116 19.06 22.82 -27.28
CA CYS A 116 18.05 22.18 -26.45
C CYS A 116 16.72 22.05 -27.18
N LEU A 117 15.86 21.15 -26.71
CA LEU A 117 14.48 20.98 -27.18
C LEU A 117 13.52 21.71 -26.25
N VAL A 118 12.47 22.27 -26.85
CA VAL A 118 11.35 22.88 -26.13
C VAL A 118 10.18 21.89 -26.13
N ALA A 119 9.79 21.41 -24.98
CA ALA A 119 8.70 20.49 -24.78
C ALA A 119 7.42 21.23 -24.33
N GLY A 120 6.30 20.94 -24.94
CA GLY A 120 4.99 21.40 -24.48
C GLY A 120 4.50 20.51 -23.32
N SER A 121 4.39 21.06 -22.11
CA SER A 121 3.87 20.33 -20.95
C SER A 121 2.35 20.31 -20.96
N ILE A 122 1.74 19.12 -20.79
CA ILE A 122 0.28 18.89 -20.74
C ILE A 122 -0.01 18.02 -19.52
N GLY A 123 -0.80 18.55 -18.57
CA GLY A 123 -1.22 17.84 -17.37
C GLY A 123 -2.56 17.10 -17.53
N PRO A 124 -2.92 16.20 -16.58
CA PRO A 124 -4.15 15.43 -16.60
C PRO A 124 -5.37 16.31 -16.31
N LEU A 125 -6.55 15.81 -16.64
CA LEU A 125 -7.85 16.42 -16.30
C LEU A 125 -8.48 15.79 -15.06
N ALA A 126 -7.91 14.69 -14.54
CA ALA A 126 -8.32 14.09 -13.28
C ALA A 126 -8.35 15.14 -12.14
N GLY A 127 -9.42 15.13 -11.34
CA GLY A 127 -9.66 16.14 -10.29
C GLY A 127 -10.21 17.48 -10.78
N VAL A 128 -10.35 17.65 -12.09
CA VAL A 128 -11.02 18.79 -12.74
C VAL A 128 -12.34 18.33 -13.38
N ILE A 129 -12.29 17.22 -14.06
CA ILE A 129 -13.43 16.54 -14.67
C ILE A 129 -13.63 15.22 -13.95
N ASP A 130 -14.88 14.81 -13.72
CA ASP A 130 -15.18 13.46 -13.26
C ASP A 130 -14.97 12.47 -14.41
N LEU A 131 -13.91 11.68 -14.33
CA LEU A 131 -13.53 10.73 -15.37
C LEU A 131 -14.36 9.44 -15.34
N ASP A 132 -15.13 9.20 -14.30
CA ASP A 132 -15.99 8.03 -14.18
C ASP A 132 -17.39 8.30 -14.76
N GLU A 133 -17.72 9.58 -15.00
CA GLU A 133 -18.93 9.98 -15.70
C GLU A 133 -18.73 10.00 -17.24
N PRO A 134 -19.70 9.46 -18.03
CA PRO A 134 -19.60 9.46 -19.49
C PRO A 134 -19.41 10.85 -20.11
N GLU A 135 -20.10 11.86 -19.59
CA GLU A 135 -19.99 13.25 -20.06
C GLU A 135 -18.61 13.84 -19.81
N GLY A 136 -17.99 13.51 -18.67
CA GLY A 136 -16.61 13.90 -18.35
C GLY A 136 -15.63 13.28 -19.33
N ARG A 137 -15.75 12.00 -19.59
CA ARG A 137 -14.87 11.27 -20.54
C ARG A 137 -14.92 11.83 -21.96
N LEU A 138 -16.05 12.30 -22.43
CA LEU A 138 -16.20 12.90 -23.77
C LEU A 138 -15.42 14.21 -23.94
N LYS A 139 -15.13 14.93 -22.84
CA LYS A 139 -14.39 16.21 -22.87
C LYS A 139 -12.88 16.03 -22.91
N ILE A 140 -12.37 14.83 -22.55
CA ILE A 140 -10.92 14.58 -22.47
C ILE A 140 -10.25 14.76 -23.84
N PRO A 141 -10.72 14.12 -24.94
CA PRO A 141 -10.07 14.23 -26.23
C PRO A 141 -10.02 15.68 -26.75
N GLU A 142 -11.13 16.41 -26.64
CA GLU A 142 -11.22 17.78 -27.12
C GLU A 142 -10.23 18.70 -26.39
N ALA A 143 -10.17 18.62 -25.05
CA ALA A 143 -9.31 19.49 -24.26
C ALA A 143 -7.81 19.24 -24.53
N HIS A 144 -7.40 17.98 -24.65
CA HIS A 144 -6.00 17.66 -24.94
C HIS A 144 -5.64 17.97 -26.39
N ALA A 145 -6.50 17.71 -27.37
CA ALA A 145 -6.28 18.07 -28.76
C ALA A 145 -6.16 19.58 -28.95
N GLU A 146 -7.03 20.36 -28.29
CA GLU A 146 -7.01 21.82 -28.37
C GLU A 146 -5.68 22.38 -27.81
N GLN A 147 -5.27 21.98 -26.62
CA GLN A 147 -4.01 22.45 -26.02
C GLN A 147 -2.81 22.01 -26.87
N ALA A 148 -2.75 20.75 -27.30
CA ALA A 148 -1.66 20.23 -28.14
C ALA A 148 -1.58 20.99 -29.47
N GLY A 149 -2.71 21.27 -30.11
CA GLY A 149 -2.78 22.03 -31.36
C GLY A 149 -2.20 23.46 -31.22
N ILE A 150 -2.48 24.14 -30.11
CA ILE A 150 -1.89 25.46 -29.84
C ILE A 150 -0.37 25.35 -29.63
N LEU A 151 0.09 24.44 -28.77
CA LEU A 151 1.51 24.27 -28.44
C LEU A 151 2.34 23.93 -29.68
N THR A 152 1.88 22.98 -30.48
CA THR A 152 2.58 22.56 -31.71
C THR A 152 2.53 23.62 -32.79
N GLY A 153 1.39 24.30 -32.95
CA GLY A 153 1.25 25.45 -33.85
C GLY A 153 2.19 26.62 -33.51
N ARG A 154 2.66 26.72 -32.26
CA ARG A 154 3.66 27.71 -31.83
C ARG A 154 5.09 27.20 -31.86
N GLY A 155 5.31 25.94 -32.26
CA GLY A 155 6.62 25.37 -32.58
C GLY A 155 7.37 24.80 -31.38
N VAL A 156 6.72 24.02 -30.53
CA VAL A 156 7.40 23.09 -29.63
C VAL A 156 8.04 21.96 -30.43
N ASP A 157 9.10 21.38 -29.94
CA ASP A 157 9.81 20.29 -30.60
C ASP A 157 9.21 18.91 -30.25
N LEU A 158 8.57 18.80 -29.10
CA LEU A 158 7.88 17.59 -28.60
C LEU A 158 6.82 17.97 -27.55
N LEU A 159 6.01 16.99 -27.15
CA LEU A 159 5.05 17.14 -26.06
C LEU A 159 5.36 16.17 -24.93
N ILE A 160 5.16 16.62 -23.69
CA ILE A 160 5.23 15.79 -22.48
C ILE A 160 3.84 15.77 -21.82
N LEU A 161 3.20 14.59 -21.86
CA LEU A 161 1.98 14.32 -21.14
C LEU A 161 2.39 13.78 -19.77
N GLU A 162 2.31 14.61 -18.73
CA GLU A 162 2.94 14.32 -17.45
C GLU A 162 1.96 14.28 -16.28
N THR A 163 2.33 13.53 -15.23
CA THR A 163 1.61 13.48 -13.95
C THR A 163 0.20 12.89 -14.10
N PHE A 164 -0.01 11.97 -15.02
CA PHE A 164 -1.28 11.26 -15.16
C PHE A 164 -1.42 10.19 -14.07
N PHE A 165 -2.55 10.21 -13.35
CA PHE A 165 -2.87 9.23 -12.31
C PHE A 165 -3.54 7.97 -12.85
N ARG A 166 -4.09 8.05 -14.06
CA ARG A 166 -4.87 6.99 -14.70
C ARG A 166 -4.31 6.69 -16.09
N LEU A 167 -4.05 5.42 -16.33
CA LEU A 167 -3.56 4.94 -17.61
C LEU A 167 -4.59 5.13 -18.74
N ASP A 168 -5.88 4.91 -18.44
CA ASP A 168 -6.95 5.09 -19.44
C ASP A 168 -7.07 6.55 -19.89
N GLU A 169 -6.92 7.52 -18.99
CA GLU A 169 -6.87 8.93 -19.33
C GLU A 169 -5.66 9.25 -20.23
N LEU A 170 -4.47 8.75 -19.86
CA LEU A 170 -3.26 8.98 -20.65
C LEU A 170 -3.39 8.38 -22.07
N LYS A 171 -3.95 7.18 -22.21
CA LYS A 171 -4.22 6.56 -23.53
C LYS A 171 -5.12 7.44 -24.38
N ILE A 172 -6.24 7.93 -23.83
CA ILE A 172 -7.15 8.85 -24.51
C ILE A 172 -6.44 10.15 -24.90
N ALA A 173 -5.62 10.71 -24.01
CA ALA A 173 -4.86 11.93 -24.27
C ALA A 173 -3.84 11.74 -25.41
N VAL A 174 -3.12 10.62 -25.44
CA VAL A 174 -2.19 10.30 -26.55
C VAL A 174 -2.92 10.20 -27.88
N GLU A 175 -4.05 9.50 -27.94
CA GLU A 175 -4.87 9.38 -29.15
C GLU A 175 -5.39 10.76 -29.63
N ALA A 176 -5.87 11.58 -28.69
CA ALA A 176 -6.35 12.93 -28.98
C ALA A 176 -5.22 13.83 -29.53
N VAL A 177 -4.05 13.81 -28.92
CA VAL A 177 -2.88 14.56 -29.39
C VAL A 177 -2.46 14.09 -30.78
N ARG A 178 -2.40 12.79 -31.03
CA ARG A 178 -2.08 12.22 -32.36
C ARG A 178 -3.08 12.60 -33.45
N SER A 179 -4.32 12.93 -33.08
CA SER A 179 -5.31 13.40 -34.07
C SER A 179 -5.00 14.78 -34.66
N VAL A 180 -4.13 15.56 -34.00
CA VAL A 180 -3.83 16.96 -34.38
C VAL A 180 -2.35 17.22 -34.70
N THR A 181 -1.45 16.31 -34.34
CA THR A 181 0.00 16.50 -34.57
C THR A 181 0.80 15.21 -34.59
N ASP A 182 1.91 15.22 -35.36
CA ASP A 182 2.88 14.11 -35.44
C ASP A 182 4.15 14.35 -34.60
N VAL A 183 4.22 15.44 -33.81
CA VAL A 183 5.40 15.69 -32.96
C VAL A 183 5.60 14.57 -31.95
N PRO A 184 6.86 14.28 -31.54
CA PRO A 184 7.13 13.24 -30.56
C PRO A 184 6.40 13.48 -29.24
N ILE A 185 5.89 12.40 -28.61
CA ILE A 185 5.20 12.44 -27.33
C ILE A 185 5.99 11.64 -26.30
N ILE A 186 6.19 12.21 -25.11
CA ILE A 186 6.63 11.51 -23.91
C ILE A 186 5.41 11.34 -22.99
N GLY A 187 5.17 10.12 -22.49
CA GLY A 187 4.03 9.82 -21.62
C GLY A 187 4.48 9.41 -20.21
N LEU A 188 4.03 10.14 -19.18
CA LEU A 188 4.46 9.93 -17.81
C LEU A 188 3.28 9.71 -16.86
N LEU A 189 3.36 8.63 -16.10
CA LEU A 189 2.42 8.30 -15.04
C LEU A 189 2.97 8.76 -13.69
N THR A 190 2.06 9.03 -12.77
CA THR A 190 2.36 9.27 -11.36
C THR A 190 1.52 8.36 -10.48
N PHE A 191 2.01 8.08 -9.28
CA PHE A 191 1.34 7.19 -8.33
C PHE A 191 1.32 7.83 -6.95
N ALA A 192 0.26 7.57 -6.16
CA ALA A 192 0.17 8.08 -4.80
C ALA A 192 1.34 7.56 -3.93
N THR A 193 1.90 8.45 -3.11
CA THR A 193 3.11 8.21 -2.31
C THR A 193 2.95 7.23 -1.15
N GLU A 194 1.73 6.89 -0.75
CA GLU A 194 1.45 6.16 0.49
C GLU A 194 1.13 4.68 0.24
N ARG A 195 1.82 4.05 -0.71
CA ARG A 195 1.58 2.63 -0.99
C ARG A 195 2.76 1.77 -0.59
N PRO A 196 2.51 0.58 0.00
CA PRO A 196 3.58 -0.33 0.41
C PRO A 196 4.41 -0.85 -0.78
N PRO A 197 5.68 -1.24 -0.54
CA PRO A 197 6.63 -1.64 -1.60
C PRO A 197 6.16 -2.72 -2.57
N HIS A 198 5.27 -3.64 -2.15
CA HIS A 198 4.75 -4.68 -3.03
C HIS A 198 3.87 -4.16 -4.17
N GLN A 199 3.33 -2.93 -4.06
CA GLN A 199 2.54 -2.31 -5.12
C GLN A 199 3.38 -1.71 -6.24
N TYR A 200 4.70 -1.57 -6.07
CA TYR A 200 5.58 -1.12 -7.16
C TYR A 200 5.55 -2.06 -8.37
N ARG A 201 5.34 -3.36 -8.16
CA ARG A 201 5.16 -4.31 -9.27
C ARG A 201 3.87 -4.08 -10.06
N GLU A 202 2.79 -3.72 -9.38
CA GLU A 202 1.53 -3.36 -10.06
C GLU A 202 1.70 -2.04 -10.81
N GLN A 203 2.31 -1.05 -10.19
CA GLN A 203 2.64 0.23 -10.81
C GLN A 203 3.56 0.04 -12.02
N ALA A 204 4.58 -0.81 -11.92
CA ALA A 204 5.46 -1.16 -13.03
C ALA A 204 4.69 -1.79 -14.20
N ARG A 205 3.75 -2.71 -13.92
CA ARG A 205 2.90 -3.31 -14.97
C ARG A 205 2.06 -2.26 -15.70
N VAL A 206 1.51 -1.28 -14.95
CA VAL A 206 0.76 -0.18 -15.55
C VAL A 206 1.65 0.69 -16.43
N VAL A 207 2.90 0.94 -16.02
CA VAL A 207 3.89 1.68 -16.85
C VAL A 207 4.32 0.85 -18.07
N ASP A 208 4.47 -0.45 -17.93
CA ASP A 208 4.81 -1.35 -19.05
C ASP A 208 3.78 -1.32 -20.20
N GLU A 209 2.50 -1.05 -19.90
CA GLU A 209 1.47 -0.90 -20.93
C GLU A 209 1.67 0.33 -21.82
N LEU A 210 2.47 1.32 -21.38
CA LEU A 210 2.82 2.48 -22.20
C LEU A 210 3.78 2.13 -23.35
N ALA A 211 4.51 1.03 -23.24
CA ALA A 211 5.41 0.56 -24.30
C ALA A 211 4.67 0.20 -25.60
N ASP A 212 3.38 -0.15 -25.49
CA ASP A 212 2.53 -0.48 -26.65
C ASP A 212 2.01 0.77 -27.38
N LEU A 213 2.22 1.97 -26.80
CA LEU A 213 1.85 3.24 -27.42
C LEU A 213 3.02 3.80 -28.25
N ASP A 214 2.69 4.51 -29.34
CA ASP A 214 3.74 5.21 -30.15
C ASP A 214 4.27 6.44 -29.40
N LEU A 215 5.08 6.20 -28.37
CA LEU A 215 5.72 7.22 -27.56
C LEU A 215 7.23 7.30 -27.88
N LEU A 216 7.76 8.51 -27.79
CA LEU A 216 9.20 8.75 -27.87
C LEU A 216 9.94 8.17 -26.65
N ALA A 217 9.37 8.39 -25.48
CA ALA A 217 9.77 7.81 -24.20
C ALA A 217 8.55 7.69 -23.30
N PHE A 218 8.60 6.80 -22.32
CA PHE A 218 7.54 6.64 -21.34
C PHE A 218 8.14 6.35 -19.96
N GLY A 219 7.35 6.56 -18.92
CA GLY A 219 7.84 6.30 -17.59
C GLY A 219 7.02 6.98 -16.49
N ILE A 220 7.73 7.53 -15.52
CA ILE A 220 7.14 8.06 -14.30
C ILE A 220 7.67 9.44 -13.94
N ASN A 221 6.79 10.29 -13.36
CA ASN A 221 7.22 11.55 -12.79
C ASN A 221 6.50 11.83 -11.46
N CYS A 222 6.89 12.91 -10.80
CA CYS A 222 6.33 13.42 -9.56
C CYS A 222 6.48 12.42 -8.40
N ALA A 223 5.39 11.87 -7.90
CA ALA A 223 5.39 10.83 -6.86
C ALA A 223 5.70 9.44 -7.47
N PRO A 224 6.31 8.54 -6.74
CA PRO A 224 6.51 8.49 -5.30
C PRO A 224 7.86 9.03 -4.77
N GLY A 225 8.52 9.92 -5.47
CA GLY A 225 9.87 10.40 -5.14
C GLY A 225 11.00 9.48 -5.66
N PRO A 226 12.30 9.86 -5.47
CA PRO A 226 13.41 9.19 -6.13
C PRO A 226 13.53 7.70 -5.85
N MET A 227 13.40 7.26 -4.60
CA MET A 227 13.54 5.84 -4.26
C MET A 227 12.38 5.00 -4.78
N GLY A 228 11.13 5.50 -4.63
CA GLY A 228 9.96 4.82 -5.17
C GLY A 228 10.01 4.73 -6.70
N ALA A 229 10.50 5.77 -7.36
CA ALA A 229 10.75 5.76 -8.80
C ALA A 229 11.72 4.64 -9.20
N LEU A 230 12.84 4.47 -8.49
CA LEU A 230 13.79 3.39 -8.75
C LEU A 230 13.18 2.00 -8.57
N GLU A 231 12.34 1.81 -7.54
CA GLU A 231 11.68 0.52 -7.30
C GLU A 231 10.66 0.17 -8.38
N ILE A 232 9.89 1.15 -8.87
CA ILE A 232 8.99 0.94 -10.01
C ILE A 232 9.80 0.56 -11.25
N ILE A 233 10.83 1.34 -11.60
CA ILE A 233 11.67 1.11 -12.79
C ILE A 233 12.35 -0.26 -12.73
N ARG A 234 12.89 -0.65 -11.56
CA ARG A 234 13.49 -1.97 -11.34
C ARG A 234 12.50 -3.12 -11.55
N SER A 235 11.21 -2.86 -11.27
CA SER A 235 10.15 -3.86 -11.39
C SER A 235 9.49 -3.90 -12.76
N MET A 236 9.82 -2.96 -13.66
CA MET A 236 9.32 -2.95 -15.05
C MET A 236 9.91 -4.13 -15.83
N ARG A 237 9.14 -4.60 -16.81
CA ARG A 237 9.67 -5.54 -17.81
C ARG A 237 10.78 -4.85 -18.60
N GLN A 238 11.67 -5.66 -19.15
CA GLN A 238 12.63 -5.13 -20.13
C GLN A 238 11.86 -4.75 -21.38
N THR A 239 11.75 -3.44 -21.62
CA THR A 239 11.07 -2.88 -22.79
C THR A 239 12.10 -2.29 -23.74
N GLU A 240 11.83 -2.37 -25.04
CA GLU A 240 12.76 -1.81 -26.06
C GLU A 240 12.73 -0.28 -26.15
N GLY A 241 11.77 0.39 -25.49
CA GLY A 241 11.56 1.85 -25.53
C GLY A 241 12.45 2.63 -24.54
N PRO A 242 12.76 3.90 -24.83
CA PRO A 242 13.41 4.80 -23.88
C PRO A 242 12.56 5.03 -22.64
N ILE A 243 13.14 4.87 -21.45
CA ILE A 243 12.48 5.07 -20.17
C ILE A 243 12.79 6.46 -19.64
N ALA A 244 11.76 7.14 -19.08
CA ALA A 244 11.86 8.45 -18.46
C ALA A 244 11.60 8.39 -16.96
N ALA A 245 12.36 9.16 -16.17
CA ALA A 245 12.16 9.28 -14.72
C ALA A 245 12.41 10.72 -14.24
N MET A 246 11.36 11.38 -13.74
CA MET A 246 11.39 12.77 -13.30
C MET A 246 10.75 12.89 -11.89
N PRO A 247 11.44 12.43 -10.82
CA PRO A 247 10.85 12.40 -9.48
C PRO A 247 10.81 13.78 -8.82
N ASN A 248 9.99 13.91 -7.76
CA ASN A 248 10.02 15.03 -6.84
C ASN A 248 11.35 15.11 -6.07
N ALA A 249 11.70 16.30 -5.57
CA ALA A 249 12.79 16.49 -4.62
C ALA A 249 12.47 15.96 -3.22
N GLY A 250 11.74 14.87 -3.10
CA GLY A 250 11.30 14.24 -1.85
C GLY A 250 9.79 14.00 -1.83
N VAL A 251 9.28 13.49 -0.71
CA VAL A 251 7.86 13.20 -0.51
C VAL A 251 7.15 14.45 -0.01
N LEU A 252 6.03 14.80 -0.65
CA LEU A 252 5.14 15.86 -0.16
C LEU A 252 4.51 15.43 1.18
N LEU A 253 4.85 16.14 2.26
CA LEU A 253 4.26 15.93 3.58
C LEU A 253 3.27 17.05 3.88
N ARG A 254 2.08 16.70 4.39
CA ARG A 254 1.12 17.66 4.91
C ARG A 254 1.29 17.76 6.43
N ARG A 255 1.77 18.90 6.91
CA ARG A 255 1.91 19.18 8.35
C ARG A 255 1.23 20.50 8.69
N ASP A 256 0.34 20.48 9.68
CA ASP A 256 -0.41 21.66 10.15
C ASP A 256 -1.14 22.43 9.03
N GLY A 257 -1.73 21.70 8.07
CA GLY A 257 -2.41 22.29 6.93
C GLY A 257 -1.49 22.86 5.84
N ARG A 258 -0.17 22.78 6.02
CA ARG A 258 0.84 23.23 5.05
C ARG A 258 1.47 22.02 4.35
N MET A 259 1.68 22.17 3.04
CA MET A 259 2.48 21.21 2.28
C MET A 259 3.95 21.51 2.56
N LEU A 260 4.65 20.55 3.17
CA LEU A 260 6.09 20.62 3.40
C LEU A 260 6.75 19.53 2.54
N MET A 261 7.74 19.93 1.79
CA MET A 261 8.61 19.01 1.07
C MET A 261 9.96 19.04 1.79
N PRO A 262 10.39 17.93 2.44
CA PRO A 262 11.77 17.87 2.90
C PRO A 262 12.65 17.91 1.65
N PRO A 263 13.60 18.86 1.54
CA PRO A 263 14.42 18.99 0.34
C PRO A 263 15.31 17.76 0.20
N ALA A 264 15.11 16.98 -0.86
CA ALA A 264 16.13 16.07 -1.30
C ALA A 264 17.34 16.91 -1.72
N THR A 265 18.53 16.57 -1.24
CA THR A 265 19.72 17.33 -1.60
C THR A 265 20.10 17.10 -3.06
N PRO A 266 20.78 18.05 -3.74
CA PRO A 266 21.32 17.85 -5.08
C PRO A 266 22.18 16.59 -5.19
N THR A 267 23.01 16.28 -4.19
CA THR A 267 23.81 15.07 -4.12
C THR A 267 22.97 13.79 -4.13
N TYR A 268 21.82 13.82 -3.47
CA TYR A 268 20.89 12.69 -3.45
C TYR A 268 20.28 12.44 -4.83
N LEU A 269 19.88 13.51 -5.54
CA LEU A 269 19.34 13.39 -6.90
C LEU A 269 20.43 12.99 -7.91
N ALA A 270 21.67 13.41 -7.74
CA ALA A 270 22.80 12.90 -8.53
C ALA A 270 23.02 11.39 -8.34
N ARG A 271 22.86 10.89 -7.10
CA ARG A 271 22.91 9.45 -6.83
C ARG A 271 21.73 8.71 -7.47
N PHE A 272 20.52 9.25 -7.33
CA PHE A 272 19.34 8.73 -8.02
C PHE A 272 19.59 8.59 -9.52
N ALA A 273 20.06 9.67 -10.17
CA ALA A 273 20.30 9.70 -11.60
C ALA A 273 21.28 8.61 -12.07
N ARG A 274 22.36 8.39 -11.32
CA ARG A 274 23.31 7.30 -11.63
C ARG A 274 22.69 5.92 -11.51
N LEU A 275 21.87 5.70 -10.46
CA LEU A 275 21.16 4.42 -10.28
C LEU A 275 20.13 4.20 -11.37
N ALA A 276 19.35 5.24 -11.72
CA ALA A 276 18.36 5.19 -12.78
C ALA A 276 19.01 4.89 -14.15
N ALA A 277 20.15 5.51 -14.46
CA ALA A 277 20.95 5.22 -15.66
C ALA A 277 21.38 3.75 -15.71
N GLY A 278 21.80 3.18 -14.57
CA GLY A 278 22.13 1.77 -14.43
C GLY A 278 20.94 0.81 -14.61
N LEU A 279 19.71 1.31 -14.47
CA LEU A 279 18.46 0.59 -14.74
C LEU A 279 17.91 0.86 -16.16
N GLY A 280 18.67 1.52 -17.04
CA GLY A 280 18.28 1.75 -18.44
C GLY A 280 17.46 3.03 -18.68
N VAL A 281 17.33 3.90 -17.69
CA VAL A 281 16.63 5.18 -17.87
C VAL A 281 17.45 6.07 -18.81
N SER A 282 16.79 6.60 -19.84
CA SER A 282 17.38 7.42 -20.90
C SER A 282 17.07 8.91 -20.76
N LEU A 283 15.95 9.25 -20.10
CA LEU A 283 15.53 10.63 -19.86
C LEU A 283 15.39 10.85 -18.35
N ILE A 284 16.17 11.76 -17.80
CA ILE A 284 16.18 12.05 -16.37
C ILE A 284 15.98 13.54 -16.17
N GLY A 285 15.03 13.91 -15.32
CA GLY A 285 14.75 15.29 -14.93
C GLY A 285 14.29 15.35 -13.48
N GLY A 286 13.59 16.42 -13.17
CA GLY A 286 12.97 16.60 -11.87
C GLY A 286 11.53 17.08 -11.98
N CYS A 287 10.76 16.89 -10.93
CA CYS A 287 9.40 17.41 -10.78
C CYS A 287 9.33 18.27 -9.52
N CYS A 288 8.20 18.36 -8.83
CA CYS A 288 7.98 19.27 -7.71
C CYS A 288 9.17 19.36 -6.73
N GLY A 289 9.54 20.59 -6.38
CA GLY A 289 10.63 20.89 -5.44
C GLY A 289 12.05 20.77 -5.99
N THR A 290 12.23 20.36 -7.24
CA THR A 290 13.56 20.36 -7.87
C THR A 290 13.86 21.72 -8.51
N GLY A 291 15.00 22.30 -8.19
CA GLY A 291 15.49 23.56 -8.75
C GLY A 291 16.76 23.37 -9.60
N PRO A 292 17.32 24.46 -10.14
CA PRO A 292 18.50 24.41 -11.01
C PRO A 292 19.72 23.69 -10.42
N GLU A 293 19.93 23.78 -9.11
CA GLU A 293 21.02 23.07 -8.42
C GLU A 293 20.86 21.54 -8.49
N HIS A 294 19.62 21.06 -8.41
CA HIS A 294 19.30 19.63 -8.52
C HIS A 294 19.58 19.14 -9.94
N ILE A 295 19.13 19.89 -10.95
CA ILE A 295 19.34 19.55 -12.36
C ILE A 295 20.84 19.58 -12.70
N ARG A 296 21.61 20.55 -12.17
CA ARG A 296 23.07 20.56 -12.35
C ARG A 296 23.72 19.32 -11.76
N ALA A 297 23.30 18.91 -10.57
CA ALA A 297 23.84 17.71 -9.93
C ALA A 297 23.45 16.42 -10.68
N ILE A 298 22.23 16.35 -11.24
CA ILE A 298 21.80 15.26 -12.14
C ILE A 298 22.70 15.24 -13.39
N ALA A 299 22.84 16.37 -14.10
CA ALA A 299 23.62 16.48 -15.33
C ALA A 299 25.09 16.09 -15.13
N GLU A 300 25.68 16.55 -14.02
CA GLU A 300 27.05 16.15 -13.65
C GLU A 300 27.14 14.66 -13.28
N GLY A 301 26.11 14.16 -12.57
CA GLY A 301 26.05 12.78 -12.11
C GLY A 301 25.95 11.75 -13.23
N VAL A 302 25.33 12.11 -14.37
CA VAL A 302 25.17 11.22 -15.53
C VAL A 302 26.13 11.53 -16.69
N ARG A 303 27.00 12.50 -16.52
CA ARG A 303 27.95 12.91 -17.60
C ARG A 303 28.80 11.74 -18.02
N GLY A 304 28.74 11.42 -19.33
CA GLY A 304 29.50 10.32 -19.94
C GLY A 304 28.94 8.94 -19.67
N LEU A 305 27.82 8.83 -18.94
CA LEU A 305 27.10 7.57 -18.82
C LEU A 305 26.23 7.33 -20.06
N MET A 306 26.03 6.06 -20.36
CA MET A 306 25.07 5.59 -21.36
C MET A 306 23.97 4.82 -20.67
N PRO A 307 22.72 4.85 -21.18
CA PRO A 307 21.68 3.96 -20.67
C PRO A 307 22.16 2.50 -20.83
N VAL A 308 22.04 1.72 -19.76
CA VAL A 308 22.39 0.29 -19.84
C VAL A 308 21.36 -0.36 -20.74
N ARG A 309 21.77 -0.72 -21.97
CA ARG A 309 20.96 -1.60 -22.80
C ARG A 309 21.01 -2.98 -22.16
N HIS A 310 19.88 -3.49 -21.82
CA HIS A 310 19.71 -4.91 -21.61
C HIS A 310 19.78 -5.60 -22.99
N THR A 311 20.98 -5.65 -23.64
CA THR A 311 21.28 -6.74 -24.54
C THR A 311 21.10 -7.98 -23.67
N GLU A 312 20.40 -8.99 -24.19
CA GLU A 312 20.32 -10.32 -23.60
C GLU A 312 21.62 -10.75 -22.91
N VAL A 313 21.97 -10.15 -21.80
CA VAL A 313 22.40 -10.96 -20.71
C VAL A 313 21.12 -11.71 -20.43
N ALA A 314 21.00 -12.95 -20.97
CA ALA A 314 20.43 -13.98 -20.18
C ALA A 314 21.07 -13.79 -18.80
N ILE A 315 20.47 -12.97 -17.95
CA ILE A 315 20.41 -13.25 -16.57
C ILE A 315 19.68 -14.59 -16.66
N ASN A 316 20.49 -15.68 -16.74
CA ASN A 316 20.04 -16.97 -16.29
C ASN A 316 19.24 -16.59 -15.09
N GLY A 317 17.94 -16.86 -15.08
CA GLY A 317 16.99 -16.47 -14.04
C GLY A 317 17.39 -16.89 -12.62
N GLU A 318 18.64 -16.69 -12.27
CA GLU A 318 19.10 -16.09 -11.07
C GLU A 318 18.60 -14.64 -11.15
N GLU A 319 17.20 -14.46 -11.02
CA GLU A 319 16.80 -13.57 -9.95
C GLU A 319 18.02 -13.55 -9.00
N ILE A 320 18.55 -12.36 -8.67
CA ILE A 320 18.90 -12.19 -7.28
C ILE A 320 17.52 -12.28 -6.61
N GLU A 321 16.98 -13.45 -6.56
CA GLU A 321 16.44 -14.04 -5.39
C GLU A 321 17.55 -13.75 -4.39
N ALA A 322 17.49 -12.60 -3.74
CA ALA A 322 18.03 -12.50 -2.40
C ALA A 322 17.53 -13.80 -1.80
N GLU A 323 18.44 -14.80 -1.76
CA GLU A 323 18.13 -16.22 -1.64
C GLU A 323 16.85 -16.29 -0.85
N ARG A 324 15.69 -16.63 -1.47
CA ARG A 324 14.45 -16.78 -0.72
C ARG A 324 14.80 -17.87 0.24
N ARG A 325 15.30 -17.44 1.40
CA ARG A 325 15.49 -18.36 2.50
C ARG A 325 14.12 -18.93 2.72
N PRO A 326 13.96 -20.25 2.62
CA PRO A 326 12.66 -20.84 2.87
C PRO A 326 12.22 -20.28 4.23
N ALA A 327 11.00 -19.75 4.31
CA ALA A 327 10.48 -19.16 5.53
C ALA A 327 10.75 -20.13 6.69
N ALA A 328 11.37 -19.64 7.74
CA ALA A 328 11.69 -20.47 8.88
C ALA A 328 10.36 -21.03 9.44
N LYS A 329 10.33 -22.33 9.76
CA LYS A 329 9.11 -22.97 10.26
C LYS A 329 8.80 -22.46 11.67
N PRO A 330 7.49 -22.26 12.00
CA PRO A 330 7.07 -21.91 13.35
C PRO A 330 7.63 -22.87 14.41
N GLN A 331 8.15 -22.31 15.50
CA GLN A 331 8.82 -23.05 16.59
C GLN A 331 8.05 -22.86 17.89
N SER A 332 6.91 -23.55 18.03
CA SER A 332 6.15 -23.55 19.28
C SER A 332 5.53 -24.93 19.51
N SER A 333 5.24 -25.25 20.78
CA SER A 333 4.52 -26.49 21.12
C SER A 333 3.13 -26.51 20.48
N LEU A 334 2.47 -25.36 20.37
CA LEU A 334 1.19 -25.24 19.67
C LEU A 334 1.32 -25.58 18.18
N ALA A 335 2.37 -25.08 17.51
CA ALA A 335 2.65 -25.40 16.10
C ALA A 335 2.90 -26.91 15.90
N GLU A 336 3.67 -27.53 16.78
CA GLU A 336 3.93 -28.98 16.75
C GLU A 336 2.66 -29.79 16.96
N LYS A 337 1.80 -29.37 17.90
CA LYS A 337 0.51 -30.03 18.15
C LYS A 337 -0.42 -29.96 16.95
N LEU A 338 -0.56 -28.79 16.34
CA LEU A 338 -1.39 -28.59 15.15
C LEU A 338 -0.85 -29.37 13.95
N ALA A 339 0.45 -29.35 13.73
CA ALA A 339 1.09 -30.11 12.65
C ALA A 339 0.94 -31.63 12.82
N ALA A 340 0.89 -32.11 14.07
CA ALA A 340 0.65 -33.51 14.40
C ALA A 340 -0.83 -33.91 14.38
N GLY A 341 -1.74 -32.99 14.02
CA GLY A 341 -3.20 -33.21 14.03
C GLY A 341 -3.78 -33.44 15.42
N ARG A 342 -3.10 -32.97 16.47
CA ARG A 342 -3.62 -33.08 17.84
C ARG A 342 -4.67 -32.02 18.11
N PHE A 343 -5.76 -32.40 18.75
CA PHE A 343 -6.80 -31.47 19.15
C PHE A 343 -6.31 -30.56 20.28
N VAL A 344 -6.27 -29.23 20.02
CA VAL A 344 -5.73 -28.23 20.95
C VAL A 344 -6.84 -27.43 21.64
N ARG A 345 -6.56 -26.97 22.87
CA ARG A 345 -7.52 -26.27 23.72
C ARG A 345 -6.89 -24.99 24.24
N LEU A 346 -7.42 -23.88 23.78
CA LEU A 346 -7.00 -22.54 24.21
C LEU A 346 -8.06 -21.93 25.14
N VAL A 347 -7.62 -21.02 26.02
CA VAL A 347 -8.52 -20.24 26.88
C VAL A 347 -8.23 -18.76 26.67
N GLN A 348 -9.31 -17.99 26.40
CA GLN A 348 -9.18 -16.56 26.15
C GLN A 348 -8.98 -15.77 27.44
N LEU A 349 -8.05 -14.84 27.41
CA LEU A 349 -7.78 -13.86 28.44
C LEU A 349 -8.01 -12.44 27.95
N ASP A 350 -8.77 -11.66 28.71
CA ASP A 350 -8.97 -10.24 28.43
C ASP A 350 -7.96 -9.40 29.23
N PRO A 351 -7.10 -8.61 28.59
CA PRO A 351 -6.18 -7.72 29.31
C PRO A 351 -6.92 -6.72 30.22
N PRO A 352 -6.34 -6.36 31.37
CA PRO A 352 -6.96 -5.40 32.30
C PRO A 352 -7.00 -3.98 31.69
N LYS A 353 -7.90 -3.13 32.21
CA LYS A 353 -7.98 -1.72 31.82
C LYS A 353 -6.88 -0.83 32.38
N GLY A 354 -6.19 -1.28 33.39
CA GLY A 354 -5.18 -0.54 34.13
C GLY A 354 -3.89 -1.36 34.29
N THR A 355 -3.03 -0.93 35.17
CA THR A 355 -1.71 -1.52 35.40
C THR A 355 -1.70 -2.75 36.29
N ASN A 356 -2.81 -3.04 37.01
CA ASN A 356 -2.90 -4.21 37.89
C ASN A 356 -3.38 -5.44 37.09
N ALA A 357 -2.52 -6.42 36.96
CA ALA A 357 -2.77 -7.71 36.30
C ALA A 357 -2.74 -8.91 37.28
N ASP A 358 -2.72 -8.71 38.59
CA ASP A 358 -2.53 -9.78 39.58
C ASP A 358 -3.61 -10.88 39.47
N ALA A 359 -4.87 -10.50 39.31
CA ALA A 359 -5.96 -11.45 39.15
C ALA A 359 -5.80 -12.28 37.86
N LEU A 360 -5.33 -11.66 36.78
CA LEU A 360 -5.12 -12.33 35.51
C LEU A 360 -3.91 -13.27 35.57
N PHE A 361 -2.82 -12.90 36.25
CA PHE A 361 -1.69 -13.79 36.47
C PHE A 361 -2.07 -15.02 37.29
N LYS A 362 -2.87 -14.86 38.35
CA LYS A 362 -3.40 -16.00 39.12
C LYS A 362 -4.26 -16.94 38.26
N ALA A 363 -5.11 -16.37 37.39
CA ALA A 363 -5.87 -17.16 36.45
C ALA A 363 -4.97 -17.89 35.45
N ALA A 364 -3.96 -17.23 34.90
CA ALA A 364 -2.98 -17.85 34.01
C ALA A 364 -2.19 -18.98 34.69
N GLU A 365 -1.80 -18.82 35.97
CA GLU A 365 -1.18 -19.87 36.78
C GLU A 365 -2.09 -21.09 36.95
N ALA A 366 -3.38 -20.86 37.20
CA ALA A 366 -4.37 -21.93 37.31
C ALA A 366 -4.57 -22.67 35.97
N LEU A 367 -4.60 -21.93 34.85
CA LEU A 367 -4.69 -22.50 33.52
C LEU A 367 -3.44 -23.31 33.15
N ALA A 368 -2.27 -22.80 33.49
CA ALA A 368 -1.00 -23.48 33.24
C ALA A 368 -0.85 -24.80 34.03
N ALA A 369 -1.40 -24.86 35.22
CA ALA A 369 -1.42 -26.07 36.03
C ALA A 369 -2.40 -27.14 35.52
N HIS A 370 -3.27 -26.80 34.58
CA HIS A 370 -4.30 -27.70 34.09
C HIS A 370 -3.87 -28.45 32.81
N PRO A 371 -3.80 -29.79 32.81
CA PRO A 371 -3.30 -30.55 31.66
C PRO A 371 -4.18 -30.47 30.40
N GLY A 372 -5.40 -29.98 30.55
CA GLY A 372 -6.35 -29.78 29.46
C GLY A 372 -6.22 -28.43 28.75
N VAL A 373 -5.24 -27.59 29.09
CA VAL A 373 -5.02 -26.28 28.47
C VAL A 373 -3.69 -26.28 27.73
N ASP A 374 -3.70 -25.99 26.45
CA ASP A 374 -2.51 -26.01 25.59
C ASP A 374 -1.85 -24.63 25.44
N ALA A 375 -2.66 -23.56 25.43
CA ALA A 375 -2.19 -22.17 25.36
C ALA A 375 -3.29 -21.20 25.84
N VAL A 376 -2.94 -19.93 26.02
CA VAL A 376 -3.91 -18.87 26.27
C VAL A 376 -3.95 -17.85 25.12
N ASP A 377 -5.15 -17.48 24.71
CA ASP A 377 -5.43 -16.46 23.72
C ASP A 377 -5.60 -15.10 24.41
N ILE A 378 -4.96 -14.03 23.89
CA ILE A 378 -4.94 -12.73 24.57
C ILE A 378 -5.43 -11.63 23.64
N ASN A 379 -6.61 -11.08 23.93
CA ASN A 379 -7.22 -10.01 23.16
C ASN A 379 -6.38 -8.72 23.12
N SER A 380 -6.50 -7.96 22.02
CA SER A 380 -5.93 -6.61 21.86
C SER A 380 -7.04 -5.58 21.73
N ASN A 381 -7.20 -4.71 22.73
CA ASN A 381 -8.16 -3.60 22.74
C ASN A 381 -9.56 -3.95 22.17
N PRO A 382 -10.25 -4.99 22.69
CA PRO A 382 -11.54 -5.42 22.16
C PRO A 382 -12.58 -4.30 22.21
N LEU A 383 -13.40 -4.19 21.17
CA LEU A 383 -14.37 -3.10 20.95
C LEU A 383 -13.70 -1.71 20.95
N ALA A 384 -12.48 -1.61 20.46
CA ALA A 384 -11.66 -0.39 20.44
C ALA A 384 -11.56 0.34 21.79
N ARG A 385 -11.57 -0.43 22.89
CA ARG A 385 -11.44 0.09 24.26
C ARG A 385 -10.06 -0.18 24.81
N LEU A 386 -9.46 0.85 25.41
CA LEU A 386 -8.11 0.78 25.98
C LEU A 386 -7.97 -0.41 26.94
N ARG A 387 -6.94 -1.23 26.71
CA ARG A 387 -6.47 -2.33 27.55
C ARG A 387 -4.97 -2.31 27.64
N MET A 388 -4.43 -3.10 28.58
CA MET A 388 -3.00 -3.39 28.62
C MET A 388 -2.57 -4.04 27.30
N ASP A 389 -1.37 -3.72 26.84
CA ASP A 389 -0.79 -4.29 25.62
C ASP A 389 -0.73 -5.82 25.66
N SER A 390 -1.24 -6.45 24.60
CA SER A 390 -1.35 -7.92 24.51
C SER A 390 0.01 -8.62 24.45
N LEU A 391 0.98 -8.04 23.72
CA LEU A 391 2.31 -8.62 23.56
C LEU A 391 3.10 -8.56 24.88
N SER A 392 3.08 -7.41 25.56
CA SER A 392 3.74 -7.24 26.87
C SER A 392 3.14 -8.17 27.92
N LEU A 393 1.81 -8.32 27.94
CA LEU A 393 1.11 -9.21 28.84
C LEU A 393 1.46 -10.68 28.55
N ALA A 394 1.47 -11.07 27.27
CA ALA A 394 1.83 -12.40 26.81
C ALA A 394 3.22 -12.81 27.32
N GLN A 395 4.23 -11.94 27.13
CA GLN A 395 5.60 -12.17 27.61
C GLN A 395 5.63 -12.43 29.12
N GLN A 396 4.89 -11.64 29.90
CA GLN A 396 4.85 -11.80 31.35
C GLN A 396 4.15 -13.11 31.78
N ILE A 397 3.13 -13.55 31.06
CA ILE A 397 2.44 -14.83 31.33
C ILE A 397 3.39 -15.99 31.03
N GLU A 398 4.02 -16.02 29.83
CA GLU A 398 4.94 -17.09 29.46
C GLU A 398 6.14 -17.20 30.41
N GLN A 399 6.73 -16.06 30.80
CA GLN A 399 7.84 -16.02 31.76
C GLN A 399 7.46 -16.56 33.14
N ARG A 400 6.24 -16.32 33.60
CA ARG A 400 5.78 -16.75 34.93
C ARG A 400 5.30 -18.19 34.97
N THR A 401 4.66 -18.64 33.93
CA THR A 401 3.89 -19.89 33.92
C THR A 401 4.46 -20.97 33.02
N GLY A 402 5.26 -20.58 32.00
CA GLY A 402 5.69 -21.48 30.94
C GLY A 402 4.58 -21.86 29.94
N LEU A 403 3.32 -21.38 30.16
CA LEU A 403 2.21 -21.63 29.26
C LEU A 403 2.33 -20.74 28.02
N GLU A 404 2.29 -21.34 26.84
CA GLU A 404 2.32 -20.57 25.58
C GLU A 404 1.13 -19.64 25.44
N THR A 405 1.36 -18.52 24.75
CA THR A 405 0.34 -17.51 24.51
C THR A 405 0.13 -17.28 23.02
N VAL A 406 -1.07 -16.79 22.66
CA VAL A 406 -1.47 -16.37 21.31
C VAL A 406 -2.00 -14.93 21.41
N PRO A 407 -1.14 -13.92 21.55
CA PRO A 407 -1.57 -12.54 21.62
C PRO A 407 -2.12 -12.05 20.28
N HIS A 408 -3.21 -11.29 20.34
CA HIS A 408 -3.78 -10.61 19.19
C HIS A 408 -2.93 -9.40 18.79
N ILE A 409 -2.77 -9.22 17.49
CA ILE A 409 -2.15 -8.05 16.87
C ILE A 409 -3.08 -7.43 15.85
N THR A 410 -3.06 -6.12 15.75
CA THR A 410 -3.95 -5.37 14.83
C THR A 410 -3.18 -4.24 14.14
N PRO A 411 -3.44 -3.98 12.85
CA PRO A 411 -2.87 -2.83 12.15
C PRO A 411 -3.55 -1.49 12.51
N ARG A 412 -4.64 -1.52 13.30
CA ARG A 412 -5.39 -0.31 13.67
C ARG A 412 -4.57 0.69 14.47
N ASP A 413 -3.77 0.22 15.43
CA ASP A 413 -3.20 1.08 16.48
C ASP A 413 -1.74 1.47 16.20
N ALA A 414 -1.07 0.90 15.20
CA ALA A 414 0.35 1.13 14.98
C ALA A 414 0.71 1.28 13.49
N SER A 415 1.73 2.10 13.21
CA SER A 415 2.32 2.19 11.88
C SER A 415 3.00 0.89 11.48
N LEU A 416 3.21 0.65 10.17
CA LEU A 416 3.90 -0.54 9.67
C LEU A 416 5.29 -0.74 10.31
N MET A 417 6.05 0.35 10.49
CA MET A 417 7.35 0.29 11.18
C MET A 417 7.15 -0.06 12.67
N GLY A 418 6.16 0.55 13.33
CA GLY A 418 5.84 0.25 14.73
C GLY A 418 5.44 -1.22 14.94
N LEU A 419 4.60 -1.76 14.07
CA LEU A 419 4.20 -3.18 14.08
C LEU A 419 5.42 -4.10 13.94
N GLN A 420 6.29 -3.88 12.96
CA GLN A 420 7.49 -4.69 12.77
C GLN A 420 8.44 -4.60 13.99
N SER A 421 8.62 -3.40 14.54
CA SER A 421 9.43 -3.21 15.76
C SER A 421 8.85 -3.96 16.96
N GLN A 422 7.53 -3.91 17.18
CA GLN A 422 6.84 -4.67 18.22
C GLN A 422 6.99 -6.18 18.02
N LEU A 423 6.89 -6.66 16.77
CA LEU A 423 7.04 -8.07 16.44
C LEU A 423 8.47 -8.58 16.70
N LEU A 424 9.51 -7.81 16.35
CA LEU A 424 10.89 -8.14 16.68
C LEU A 424 11.09 -8.21 18.20
N GLY A 425 10.51 -7.25 18.94
CA GLY A 425 10.53 -7.23 20.40
C GLY A 425 9.79 -8.42 21.01
N ALA A 426 8.63 -8.79 20.47
CA ALA A 426 7.85 -9.95 20.88
C ALA A 426 8.63 -11.26 20.68
N TRP A 427 9.30 -11.42 19.53
CA TRP A 427 10.15 -12.58 19.25
C TRP A 427 11.31 -12.70 20.24
N LEU A 428 12.00 -11.58 20.49
CA LEU A 428 13.08 -11.51 21.49
C LEU A 428 12.56 -11.87 22.89
N GLY A 429 11.35 -11.46 23.23
CA GLY A 429 10.68 -11.74 24.51
C GLY A 429 10.14 -13.15 24.66
N GLY A 430 10.31 -14.04 23.66
CA GLY A 430 9.90 -15.44 23.73
C GLY A 430 8.59 -15.78 23.02
N ILE A 431 7.80 -14.80 22.60
CA ILE A 431 6.53 -15.05 21.89
C ILE A 431 6.77 -15.76 20.57
N ARG A 432 6.00 -16.82 20.32
CA ARG A 432 6.11 -17.68 19.13
C ARG A 432 4.80 -17.80 18.35
N ASN A 433 3.68 -17.48 18.94
CA ASN A 433 2.35 -17.55 18.31
C ASN A 433 1.72 -16.17 18.29
N LEU A 434 0.98 -15.86 17.24
CA LEU A 434 0.27 -14.58 17.07
C LEU A 434 -1.12 -14.83 16.45
N PHE A 435 -2.07 -13.97 16.80
CA PHE A 435 -3.36 -13.95 16.13
C PHE A 435 -3.58 -12.59 15.47
N ALA A 436 -3.59 -12.57 14.14
CA ALA A 436 -3.73 -11.36 13.35
C ALA A 436 -5.21 -11.03 13.09
N VAL A 437 -5.63 -9.87 13.57
CA VAL A 437 -7.01 -9.38 13.44
C VAL A 437 -7.04 -7.97 12.83
N THR A 438 -8.13 -7.62 12.16
CA THR A 438 -8.32 -6.25 11.64
C THR A 438 -8.40 -5.23 12.78
N GLY A 439 -9.00 -5.60 13.90
CA GLY A 439 -9.37 -4.71 15.00
C GLY A 439 -10.70 -4.00 14.77
N ASP A 440 -11.41 -3.70 15.85
CA ASP A 440 -12.67 -2.95 15.79
C ASP A 440 -12.38 -1.46 15.50
N PRO A 441 -13.19 -0.76 14.67
CA PRO A 441 -13.00 0.66 14.38
C PRO A 441 -13.05 1.52 15.65
N SER A 442 -12.18 2.55 15.76
CA SER A 442 -12.10 3.45 16.92
C SER A 442 -13.40 4.17 17.23
N GLN A 443 -14.26 4.37 16.22
CA GLN A 443 -15.59 4.98 16.38
C GLN A 443 -16.51 4.19 17.33
N LEU A 444 -16.28 2.88 17.52
CA LEU A 444 -17.05 2.01 18.41
C LEU A 444 -16.54 2.03 19.86
N GLY A 445 -15.39 2.63 20.10
CA GLY A 445 -14.65 2.54 21.35
C GLY A 445 -14.64 3.81 22.20
N ASP A 446 -13.61 3.89 23.05
CA ASP A 446 -13.44 5.00 24.01
C ASP A 446 -12.93 6.30 23.35
N TYR A 447 -12.43 6.23 22.10
CA TYR A 447 -11.82 7.35 21.37
C TYR A 447 -12.41 7.55 19.97
N PRO A 448 -13.71 7.85 19.82
CA PRO A 448 -14.38 7.89 18.51
C PRO A 448 -13.89 9.00 17.57
N GLY A 449 -13.12 9.97 18.08
CA GLY A 449 -12.54 11.07 17.28
C GLY A 449 -11.09 10.82 16.85
N VAL A 450 -10.50 9.68 17.19
CA VAL A 450 -9.13 9.35 16.79
C VAL A 450 -9.16 8.63 15.45
N HIS A 451 -8.22 8.96 14.57
CA HIS A 451 -8.05 8.26 13.31
C HIS A 451 -7.33 6.93 13.53
N ASP A 452 -7.91 5.86 13.01
CA ASP A 452 -7.26 4.56 12.93
C ASP A 452 -6.04 4.64 11.99
N VAL A 453 -4.96 3.96 12.33
CA VAL A 453 -3.70 4.05 11.57
C VAL A 453 -3.80 3.27 10.26
N TYR A 454 -4.16 2.01 10.31
CA TYR A 454 -4.33 1.10 9.17
C TYR A 454 -3.35 1.35 8.00
N HIS A 455 -2.04 1.45 8.30
CA HIS A 455 -1.01 1.56 7.25
C HIS A 455 -0.96 0.30 6.38
N VAL A 456 -1.48 -0.79 6.88
CA VAL A 456 -1.63 -2.07 6.18
C VAL A 456 -2.98 -2.68 6.53
N ASP A 457 -3.54 -3.46 5.63
CA ASP A 457 -4.72 -4.29 5.90
C ASP A 457 -4.32 -5.61 6.58
N ILE A 458 -5.32 -6.46 6.88
CA ILE A 458 -5.07 -7.76 7.52
C ILE A 458 -4.25 -8.71 6.63
N PHE A 459 -4.42 -8.66 5.32
CA PHE A 459 -3.69 -9.52 4.39
C PHE A 459 -2.23 -9.09 4.31
N GLU A 460 -1.99 -7.79 4.30
CA GLU A 460 -0.66 -7.19 4.30
C GLU A 460 0.06 -7.43 5.63
N LEU A 461 -0.65 -7.41 6.77
CA LEU A 461 -0.09 -7.77 8.07
C LEU A 461 0.38 -9.23 8.09
N VAL A 462 -0.44 -10.17 7.61
CA VAL A 462 -0.05 -11.59 7.52
C VAL A 462 1.14 -11.77 6.59
N ARG A 463 1.16 -11.07 5.45
CA ARG A 463 2.30 -11.08 4.52
C ARG A 463 3.57 -10.49 5.14
N ALA A 464 3.46 -9.42 5.94
CA ALA A 464 4.59 -8.84 6.65
C ALA A 464 5.24 -9.87 7.59
N LEU A 465 4.43 -10.64 8.33
CA LEU A 465 4.89 -11.72 9.19
C LEU A 465 5.58 -12.84 8.39
N SER A 466 5.04 -13.21 7.23
CA SER A 466 5.65 -14.19 6.33
C SER A 466 7.02 -13.72 5.82
N ARG A 467 7.13 -12.44 5.40
CA ARG A 467 8.42 -11.86 4.98
C ARG A 467 9.45 -11.80 6.10
N MET A 468 9.01 -11.49 7.32
CA MET A 468 9.90 -11.51 8.48
C MET A 468 10.41 -12.92 8.75
N ALA A 469 9.59 -13.97 8.55
CA ALA A 469 10.00 -15.37 8.63
C ALA A 469 10.98 -15.78 7.51
N GLU A 470 11.02 -15.08 6.39
CA GLU A 470 12.02 -15.20 5.32
C GLU A 470 13.33 -14.44 5.65
N GLY A 471 13.36 -13.64 6.73
CA GLY A 471 14.51 -12.83 7.16
C GLY A 471 14.57 -11.42 6.59
N TYR A 472 13.45 -10.88 6.11
CA TYR A 472 13.36 -9.54 5.54
C TYR A 472 12.29 -8.69 6.23
N ASP A 473 12.54 -7.40 6.38
CA ASP A 473 11.50 -6.43 6.71
C ASP A 473 10.59 -6.12 5.50
N CYS A 474 9.54 -5.33 5.70
CA CYS A 474 8.64 -4.95 4.61
C CYS A 474 9.29 -4.04 3.55
N ALA A 475 10.42 -3.40 3.87
CA ALA A 475 11.21 -2.61 2.92
C ALA A 475 12.23 -3.46 2.14
N GLY A 476 12.36 -4.77 2.46
CA GLY A 476 13.28 -5.69 1.82
C GLY A 476 14.68 -5.71 2.44
N ASN A 477 14.88 -5.06 3.59
CA ASN A 477 16.15 -5.14 4.30
C ASN A 477 16.27 -6.45 5.09
N ILE A 478 17.49 -6.99 5.17
CA ILE A 478 17.78 -8.19 5.98
C ILE A 478 17.65 -7.83 7.46
N ILE A 479 16.88 -8.63 8.22
CA ILE A 479 16.65 -8.43 9.67
C ILE A 479 17.42 -9.42 10.57
N GLY A 480 18.36 -10.17 10.01
CA GLY A 480 19.15 -11.15 10.75
C GLY A 480 18.43 -12.49 10.93
N ASP A 481 18.41 -13.03 12.15
CA ASP A 481 17.70 -14.28 12.44
C ASP A 481 16.19 -14.09 12.29
N PRO A 482 15.53 -14.88 11.41
CA PRO A 482 14.14 -14.63 11.06
C PRO A 482 13.16 -14.99 12.18
N PRO A 483 12.28 -14.08 12.63
CA PRO A 483 11.21 -14.41 13.56
C PRO A 483 10.12 -15.23 12.85
N SER A 484 10.00 -16.48 13.26
CA SER A 484 9.12 -17.46 12.63
C SER A 484 7.91 -17.76 13.51
N PHE A 485 6.95 -16.85 13.53
CA PHE A 485 5.71 -17.00 14.30
C PHE A 485 4.78 -18.04 13.71
N LEU A 486 4.04 -18.74 14.56
CA LEU A 486 2.80 -19.41 14.18
C LEU A 486 1.69 -18.33 14.08
N VAL A 487 1.17 -18.09 12.88
CA VAL A 487 0.24 -17.00 12.60
C VAL A 487 -1.18 -17.52 12.45
N GLY A 488 -2.07 -17.14 13.37
CA GLY A 488 -3.50 -17.38 13.31
C GLY A 488 -4.25 -16.21 12.68
N VAL A 489 -5.41 -16.50 12.08
CA VAL A 489 -6.30 -15.52 11.44
C VAL A 489 -7.77 -15.80 11.77
N ALA A 490 -8.59 -14.76 11.84
CA ALA A 490 -10.02 -14.90 12.10
C ALA A 490 -10.78 -15.38 10.85
N VAL A 491 -11.85 -16.15 11.09
CA VAL A 491 -12.87 -16.54 10.11
C VAL A 491 -14.26 -16.44 10.73
N ASN A 492 -15.24 -15.89 10.02
CA ASN A 492 -16.60 -15.76 10.51
C ASN A 492 -17.60 -16.56 9.68
N PRO A 493 -18.07 -17.73 10.15
CA PRO A 493 -19.06 -18.52 9.44
C PRO A 493 -20.49 -17.99 9.53
N ASN A 494 -20.75 -16.93 10.32
CA ASN A 494 -22.09 -16.37 10.52
C ASN A 494 -22.43 -15.23 9.56
N VAL A 495 -21.56 -14.93 8.59
CA VAL A 495 -21.82 -13.86 7.62
C VAL A 495 -22.82 -14.31 6.55
N ASP A 496 -23.56 -13.36 5.98
CA ASP A 496 -24.54 -13.64 4.93
C ASP A 496 -23.84 -14.11 3.63
N ASP A 497 -22.70 -13.51 3.27
CA ASP A 497 -21.90 -13.89 2.11
C ASP A 497 -20.73 -14.79 2.50
N LEU A 498 -21.00 -16.07 2.59
CA LEU A 498 -19.99 -17.09 2.89
C LEU A 498 -18.93 -17.23 1.78
N SER A 499 -19.29 -16.95 0.51
CA SER A 499 -18.34 -17.04 -0.61
C SER A 499 -17.27 -15.96 -0.47
N HIS A 500 -17.66 -14.75 -0.11
CA HIS A 500 -16.73 -13.66 0.16
C HIS A 500 -15.79 -13.98 1.34
N GLU A 501 -16.33 -14.53 2.44
CA GLU A 501 -15.49 -14.91 3.59
C GLU A 501 -14.55 -16.08 3.27
N ALA A 502 -14.99 -17.02 2.45
CA ALA A 502 -14.13 -18.10 1.94
C ALA A 502 -12.96 -17.56 1.10
N ASP A 503 -13.22 -16.60 0.22
CA ASP A 503 -12.16 -15.95 -0.57
C ASP A 503 -11.22 -15.11 0.32
N ARG A 504 -11.73 -14.45 1.34
CA ARG A 504 -10.91 -13.79 2.36
C ARG A 504 -9.99 -14.77 3.09
N LEU A 505 -10.51 -15.94 3.47
CA LEU A 505 -9.70 -16.98 4.13
C LEU A 505 -8.61 -17.50 3.17
N LYS A 506 -8.92 -17.78 1.90
CA LYS A 506 -7.93 -18.17 0.88
C LYS A 506 -6.81 -17.13 0.78
N ARG A 507 -7.16 -15.85 0.67
CA ARG A 507 -6.17 -14.77 0.61
C ARG A 507 -5.28 -14.72 1.87
N LYS A 508 -5.81 -15.00 3.07
CA LYS A 508 -5.02 -15.09 4.30
C LYS A 508 -4.04 -16.28 4.26
N VAL A 509 -4.49 -17.43 3.73
CA VAL A 509 -3.64 -18.61 3.48
C VAL A 509 -2.49 -18.27 2.53
N ASP A 510 -2.81 -17.68 1.38
CA ASP A 510 -1.82 -17.29 0.36
C ASP A 510 -0.78 -16.30 0.86
N ASN A 511 -1.12 -15.50 1.88
CA ASN A 511 -0.19 -14.57 2.53
C ASN A 511 0.59 -15.18 3.70
N GLY A 512 0.36 -16.44 4.05
CA GLY A 512 1.18 -17.17 5.03
C GLY A 512 0.52 -17.39 6.40
N ALA A 513 -0.82 -17.41 6.50
CA ALA A 513 -1.51 -17.85 7.70
C ALA A 513 -1.31 -19.36 7.94
N HIS A 514 -1.19 -19.77 9.21
CA HIS A 514 -0.91 -21.15 9.61
C HIS A 514 -2.10 -21.85 10.23
N PHE A 515 -2.99 -21.12 10.91
CA PHE A 515 -4.23 -21.63 11.50
C PHE A 515 -5.32 -20.58 11.49
N ALA A 516 -6.56 -20.99 11.74
CA ALA A 516 -7.68 -20.07 11.85
C ALA A 516 -8.39 -20.22 13.20
N MET A 517 -9.05 -19.15 13.66
CA MET A 517 -9.99 -19.19 14.79
C MET A 517 -11.33 -18.62 14.31
N THR A 518 -12.43 -19.32 14.64
CA THR A 518 -13.76 -18.89 14.18
C THR A 518 -14.34 -17.77 15.05
N GLN A 519 -15.26 -16.98 14.49
CA GLN A 519 -16.23 -16.28 15.33
C GLN A 519 -17.11 -17.30 16.07
N VAL A 520 -17.66 -16.89 17.21
CA VAL A 520 -18.57 -17.73 18.00
C VAL A 520 -19.81 -18.07 17.19
N PHE A 521 -20.17 -19.35 17.18
CA PHE A 521 -21.46 -19.86 16.73
C PHE A 521 -21.98 -20.91 17.72
N PHE A 522 -23.29 -21.16 17.74
CA PHE A 522 -23.94 -22.02 18.71
C PHE A 522 -24.60 -23.25 18.06
N GLU A 523 -24.45 -23.42 16.77
CA GLU A 523 -24.90 -24.58 15.97
C GLU A 523 -23.95 -24.80 14.79
N TRP A 524 -23.83 -26.03 14.28
CA TRP A 524 -22.85 -26.39 13.25
C TRP A 524 -23.24 -25.97 11.84
N GLY A 525 -24.52 -25.76 11.55
CA GLY A 525 -25.01 -25.43 10.22
C GLY A 525 -24.24 -24.33 9.47
N PRO A 526 -23.95 -23.17 10.08
CA PRO A 526 -23.11 -22.13 9.44
C PRO A 526 -21.70 -22.62 9.09
N TRP A 527 -21.07 -23.40 9.98
CA TRP A 527 -19.73 -23.93 9.74
C TRP A 527 -19.71 -25.02 8.66
N GLU A 528 -20.69 -25.91 8.66
CA GLU A 528 -20.82 -26.96 7.63
C GLU A 528 -20.98 -26.33 6.24
N ARG A 529 -21.89 -25.37 6.08
CA ARG A 529 -22.04 -24.62 4.81
C ARG A 529 -20.76 -23.89 4.39
N PHE A 530 -20.01 -23.36 5.34
CA PHE A 530 -18.72 -22.73 5.06
C PHE A 530 -17.69 -23.76 4.56
N LEU A 531 -17.63 -24.96 5.19
CA LEU A 531 -16.73 -26.04 4.77
C LEU A 531 -17.06 -26.59 3.38
N GLU A 532 -18.34 -26.61 2.97
CA GLU A 532 -18.74 -27.04 1.63
C GLU A 532 -18.02 -26.25 0.52
N LEU A 533 -17.73 -24.97 0.75
CA LEU A 533 -16.98 -24.11 -0.18
C LEU A 533 -15.50 -24.55 -0.37
N PHE A 534 -15.02 -25.41 0.50
CA PHE A 534 -13.68 -25.98 0.48
C PHE A 534 -13.68 -27.52 0.27
N GLY A 535 -14.79 -28.07 -0.18
CA GLY A 535 -14.91 -29.53 -0.39
C GLY A 535 -15.01 -30.34 0.91
N GLY A 536 -15.48 -29.72 2.00
CA GLY A 536 -15.74 -30.36 3.29
C GLY A 536 -14.61 -30.26 4.31
N THR A 537 -13.47 -29.62 3.96
CA THR A 537 -12.33 -29.49 4.88
C THR A 537 -11.79 -28.06 4.84
N ALA A 538 -11.58 -27.45 6.00
CA ALA A 538 -10.98 -26.11 6.08
C ALA A 538 -9.54 -26.11 5.51
N PRO A 539 -9.12 -25.03 4.81
CA PRO A 539 -7.79 -24.94 4.22
C PRO A 539 -6.66 -24.82 5.24
N LEU A 540 -6.99 -24.53 6.50
CA LEU A 540 -6.07 -24.43 7.63
C LEU A 540 -6.62 -25.22 8.83
N PRO A 541 -5.75 -25.71 9.74
CA PRO A 541 -6.17 -26.13 11.07
C PRO A 541 -7.02 -25.02 11.72
N THR A 542 -8.25 -25.32 12.09
CA THR A 542 -9.19 -24.32 12.60
C THR A 542 -9.60 -24.63 14.03
N LEU A 543 -9.59 -23.60 14.89
CA LEU A 543 -10.05 -23.66 16.28
C LEU A 543 -11.44 -23.03 16.36
N VAL A 544 -12.37 -23.75 16.98
CA VAL A 544 -13.76 -23.28 17.13
C VAL A 544 -13.94 -22.53 18.43
N ALA A 545 -14.61 -21.39 18.35
CA ALA A 545 -14.97 -20.58 19.52
C ALA A 545 -16.06 -21.24 20.33
N ILE A 546 -15.83 -21.41 21.62
CA ILE A 546 -16.82 -21.92 22.58
C ILE A 546 -17.07 -20.86 23.65
N TRP A 547 -18.32 -20.37 23.75
CA TRP A 547 -18.70 -19.37 24.74
C TRP A 547 -19.93 -19.85 25.55
N PRO A 548 -19.77 -20.34 26.79
CA PRO A 548 -20.86 -20.77 27.62
C PRO A 548 -21.81 -19.61 27.94
N LEU A 549 -23.08 -19.73 27.51
CA LEU A 549 -24.14 -18.74 27.82
C LEU A 549 -24.62 -18.92 29.26
N ARG A 550 -24.72 -17.85 30.03
CA ARG A 550 -25.12 -17.92 31.44
C ARG A 550 -26.51 -17.40 31.71
N SER A 551 -27.12 -16.74 30.76
CA SER A 551 -28.47 -16.18 30.90
C SER A 551 -29.05 -15.80 29.55
N LEU A 552 -30.39 -15.74 29.46
CA LEU A 552 -31.07 -15.20 28.30
C LEU A 552 -30.62 -13.75 27.98
N LYS A 553 -30.43 -12.91 29.01
CA LYS A 553 -29.96 -11.53 28.83
C LYS A 553 -28.61 -11.47 28.13
N MET A 554 -27.68 -12.35 28.49
CA MET A 554 -26.39 -12.44 27.82
C MET A 554 -26.54 -12.89 26.36
N ALA A 555 -27.37 -13.91 26.12
CA ALA A 555 -27.63 -14.44 24.79
C ALA A 555 -28.22 -13.39 23.85
N LEU A 556 -29.26 -12.67 24.31
CA LEU A 556 -29.89 -11.57 23.56
C LEU A 556 -28.92 -10.44 23.28
N ARG A 557 -28.06 -10.09 24.24
CA ARG A 557 -27.03 -9.08 24.03
C ARG A 557 -26.02 -9.49 22.95
N LEU A 558 -25.54 -10.72 22.98
CA LEU A 558 -24.62 -11.24 21.95
C LEU A 558 -25.29 -11.25 20.58
N HIS A 559 -26.55 -11.70 20.51
CA HIS A 559 -27.29 -11.79 19.26
C HIS A 559 -27.57 -10.42 18.63
N HIS A 560 -27.90 -9.40 19.41
CA HIS A 560 -28.36 -8.11 18.90
C HIS A 560 -27.30 -7.00 18.94
N GLU A 561 -26.31 -7.08 19.85
CA GLU A 561 -25.35 -5.99 20.07
C GLU A 561 -23.91 -6.33 19.62
N VAL A 562 -23.60 -7.61 19.34
CA VAL A 562 -22.24 -8.00 18.92
C VAL A 562 -22.27 -8.41 17.45
N PRO A 563 -21.63 -7.63 16.57
CA PRO A 563 -21.60 -7.95 15.14
C PRO A 563 -21.03 -9.35 14.85
N GLY A 564 -21.72 -10.08 13.97
CA GLY A 564 -21.27 -11.39 13.51
C GLY A 564 -21.50 -12.55 14.50
N ILE A 565 -22.25 -12.35 15.59
CA ILE A 565 -22.70 -13.42 16.49
C ILE A 565 -24.21 -13.59 16.35
N SER A 566 -24.65 -14.81 16.04
CA SER A 566 -26.04 -15.20 16.02
C SER A 566 -26.29 -16.32 17.01
N VAL A 567 -27.35 -16.20 17.82
CA VAL A 567 -27.79 -17.24 18.75
C VAL A 567 -29.06 -17.84 18.19
N PRO A 568 -29.14 -19.17 17.96
CA PRO A 568 -30.32 -19.82 17.42
C PRO A 568 -31.58 -19.63 18.28
N ASP A 569 -32.75 -19.49 17.64
CA ASP A 569 -34.03 -19.25 18.30
C ASP A 569 -34.41 -20.36 19.30
N ASP A 570 -34.09 -21.63 18.97
CA ASP A 570 -34.32 -22.77 19.83
C ASP A 570 -33.50 -22.65 21.12
N LEU A 571 -32.26 -22.19 21.04
CA LEU A 571 -31.42 -21.98 22.23
C LEU A 571 -31.91 -20.79 23.07
N LEU A 572 -32.36 -19.70 22.43
CA LEU A 572 -32.96 -18.57 23.13
C LEU A 572 -34.21 -19.03 23.91
N ALA A 573 -35.09 -19.82 23.29
CA ALA A 573 -36.28 -20.36 23.94
C ALA A 573 -35.93 -21.32 25.10
N GLN A 574 -34.89 -22.16 24.94
CA GLN A 574 -34.41 -23.04 26.03
C GLN A 574 -33.86 -22.22 27.21
N LEU A 575 -33.10 -21.17 26.97
CA LEU A 575 -32.57 -20.28 28.01
C LEU A 575 -33.68 -19.51 28.73
N GLU A 576 -34.72 -19.10 28.00
CA GLU A 576 -35.89 -18.43 28.55
C GLU A 576 -36.69 -19.37 29.48
N ALA A 577 -36.97 -20.56 28.98
CA ALA A 577 -37.71 -21.57 29.74
C ALA A 577 -36.97 -22.03 31.02
N ALA A 578 -35.66 -22.10 30.99
CA ALA A 578 -34.81 -22.48 32.11
C ALA A 578 -34.72 -21.41 33.22
N GLY A 579 -35.01 -20.14 32.90
CA GLY A 579 -35.00 -19.05 33.88
C GLY A 579 -33.72 -18.99 34.72
N PRO A 580 -33.75 -19.22 36.04
CA PRO A 580 -32.55 -19.21 36.89
C PRO A 580 -31.51 -20.27 36.54
N GLU A 581 -31.90 -21.36 35.90
CA GLU A 581 -31.02 -22.48 35.50
C GLU A 581 -30.47 -22.32 34.09
N ALA A 582 -30.67 -21.19 33.45
CA ALA A 582 -30.17 -20.89 32.09
C ALA A 582 -28.65 -21.13 31.93
N ALA A 583 -27.88 -20.97 33.00
CA ALA A 583 -26.45 -21.23 33.01
C ALA A 583 -26.11 -22.72 32.74
N GLU A 584 -26.93 -23.65 33.24
CA GLU A 584 -26.75 -25.09 33.00
C GLU A 584 -27.08 -25.46 31.54
N VAL A 585 -28.11 -24.83 30.96
CA VAL A 585 -28.47 -24.99 29.55
C VAL A 585 -27.31 -24.51 28.67
N GLY A 586 -26.76 -23.32 28.91
CA GLY A 586 -25.64 -22.78 28.15
C GLY A 586 -24.34 -23.58 28.32
N LYS A 587 -24.08 -24.12 29.53
CA LYS A 587 -22.98 -25.03 29.79
C LYS A 587 -23.15 -26.34 29.01
N ALA A 588 -24.33 -26.95 29.04
CA ALA A 588 -24.62 -28.17 28.30
C ALA A 588 -24.41 -27.99 26.79
N ARG A 589 -24.88 -26.87 26.22
CA ARG A 589 -24.64 -26.53 24.82
C ARG A 589 -23.13 -26.36 24.54
N ALA A 590 -22.39 -25.69 25.39
CA ALA A 590 -20.95 -25.51 25.23
C ALA A 590 -20.18 -26.83 25.29
N VAL A 591 -20.54 -27.76 26.20
CA VAL A 591 -19.95 -29.11 26.24
C VAL A 591 -20.30 -29.91 24.98
N GLN A 592 -21.53 -29.82 24.50
CA GLN A 592 -21.93 -30.44 23.24
C GLN A 592 -21.09 -29.93 22.08
N MET A 593 -20.99 -28.61 21.88
CA MET A 593 -20.21 -27.97 20.84
C MET A 593 -18.73 -28.37 20.92
N PHE A 594 -18.16 -28.46 22.13
CA PHE A 594 -16.79 -28.89 22.33
C PHE A 594 -16.58 -30.35 21.86
N CYS A 595 -17.47 -31.27 22.26
CA CYS A 595 -17.37 -32.66 21.85
C CYS A 595 -17.51 -32.83 20.33
N GLU A 596 -18.41 -32.10 19.71
CA GLU A 596 -18.63 -32.11 18.26
C GLU A 596 -17.43 -31.48 17.52
N ALA A 597 -16.80 -30.43 18.07
CA ALA A 597 -15.63 -29.79 17.50
C ALA A 597 -14.45 -30.77 17.30
N SER A 598 -14.33 -31.80 18.16
CA SER A 598 -13.29 -32.81 18.04
C SER A 598 -13.36 -33.63 16.73
N GLN A 599 -14.50 -33.62 16.06
CA GLN A 599 -14.75 -34.35 14.81
C GLN A 599 -14.51 -33.48 13.57
N TYR A 600 -14.61 -32.16 13.68
CA TYR A 600 -14.64 -31.21 12.55
C TYR A 600 -13.58 -30.11 12.60
N ALA A 601 -12.82 -30.02 13.70
CA ALA A 601 -11.87 -28.92 13.91
C ALA A 601 -10.56 -29.43 14.54
N ALA A 602 -9.50 -28.63 14.41
CA ALA A 602 -8.19 -28.92 15.00
C ALA A 602 -8.14 -28.56 16.49
N GLY A 603 -9.15 -27.92 17.04
CA GLY A 603 -9.21 -27.53 18.44
C GLY A 603 -10.34 -26.57 18.75
N VAL A 604 -10.31 -26.10 19.98
CA VAL A 604 -11.26 -25.10 20.48
C VAL A 604 -10.53 -23.97 21.18
N TYR A 605 -11.15 -22.78 21.21
CA TYR A 605 -10.76 -21.76 22.16
C TYR A 605 -11.97 -21.32 22.98
N MET A 606 -11.77 -21.29 24.31
CA MET A 606 -12.83 -21.11 25.29
C MET A 606 -12.89 -19.65 25.73
N ILE A 607 -14.05 -19.01 25.53
CA ILE A 607 -14.28 -17.64 26.00
C ILE A 607 -14.93 -17.73 27.38
N ALA A 608 -14.21 -17.26 28.40
CA ALA A 608 -14.69 -17.35 29.77
C ALA A 608 -15.76 -16.30 30.08
N PRO A 609 -16.87 -16.71 30.75
CA PRO A 609 -17.85 -15.76 31.23
C PRO A 609 -17.29 -14.89 32.36
N PHE A 610 -17.71 -13.62 32.43
CA PHE A 610 -17.36 -12.66 33.49
C PHE A 610 -15.86 -12.44 33.76
N LYS A 611 -14.98 -12.67 32.77
CA LYS A 611 -13.54 -12.45 32.93
C LYS A 611 -12.90 -13.29 34.06
N GLN A 612 -13.42 -14.48 34.28
CA GLN A 612 -12.90 -15.48 35.21
C GLN A 612 -12.49 -16.71 34.38
N PRO A 613 -11.29 -16.69 33.77
CA PRO A 613 -10.85 -17.72 32.80
C PRO A 613 -10.86 -19.13 33.38
N GLU A 614 -10.58 -19.27 34.68
CA GLU A 614 -10.57 -20.55 35.39
C GLU A 614 -11.94 -21.23 35.45
N GLN A 615 -13.04 -20.50 35.23
CA GLN A 615 -14.39 -21.08 35.22
C GLN A 615 -14.66 -22.00 34.04
N VAL A 616 -13.82 -22.00 32.99
CA VAL A 616 -13.97 -22.95 31.89
C VAL A 616 -13.31 -24.30 32.15
N LEU A 617 -12.44 -24.42 33.17
CA LEU A 617 -11.74 -25.67 33.48
C LEU A 617 -12.68 -26.86 33.75
N PRO A 618 -13.74 -26.74 34.58
CA PRO A 618 -14.69 -27.84 34.78
C PRO A 618 -15.44 -28.25 33.49
N LEU A 619 -15.62 -27.32 32.55
CA LEU A 619 -16.24 -27.62 31.26
C LEU A 619 -15.27 -28.41 30.38
N ILE A 620 -13.99 -28.04 30.36
CA ILE A 620 -12.92 -28.77 29.63
C ILE A 620 -12.85 -30.20 30.17
N ASP A 621 -12.87 -30.38 31.51
CA ASP A 621 -12.82 -31.70 32.13
C ASP A 621 -14.04 -32.57 31.75
N GLU A 622 -15.23 -32.00 31.83
CA GLU A 622 -16.45 -32.68 31.47
C GLU A 622 -16.49 -33.10 29.99
N ALA A 623 -16.12 -32.16 29.09
CA ALA A 623 -16.09 -32.43 27.66
C ALA A 623 -15.00 -33.47 27.30
N THR A 624 -13.82 -33.38 27.90
CA THR A 624 -12.71 -34.33 27.69
C THR A 624 -13.09 -35.71 28.21
N GLY A 625 -13.76 -35.78 29.38
CA GLY A 625 -14.25 -37.06 29.93
C GLY A 625 -15.34 -37.73 29.08
N ARG A 626 -16.07 -36.97 28.24
CA ARG A 626 -17.05 -37.53 27.30
C ARG A 626 -16.42 -38.05 26.01
N LEU A 627 -15.22 -37.58 25.68
CA LEU A 627 -14.47 -37.98 24.49
C LEU A 627 -13.55 -39.20 24.70
N GLY A 628 -13.16 -39.47 25.93
CA GLY A 628 -12.32 -40.60 26.35
C GLY A 628 -13.09 -41.67 26.98
#